data_f85f7b0108af5268ca56ddb72e64bdf1
#
_entry.id   f85f7b0108af5268ca56ddb72e64bdf1
#
_cell.length_a   1.000
_cell.length_b   1.000
_cell.length_c   1.000
_cell.angle_alpha   90.00
_cell.angle_beta   90.00
_cell.angle_gamma   90.00
#
_symmetry.space_group_name_H-M   'P 1'
#
loop_
_entity.id
_entity.type
_entity.pdbx_description
1 polymer ?
#
loop_
_entity_poly.entity_id
_entity_poly.type
_entity_poly.pdbx_seq_one_letter_code
_entity_poly.pdbx_strand_id
1 'polypeptide(L)'
;SFDLRYQLLDEGTYVPGVVIGLQDIIGTGLMSGEYIAATKTFGDKLKLTAGLGWGRLGSYKPIGAFGTRPEFDYGLGGTVRTGQWFRGDIAPFAGLEYQISDKLGFKAEYSSDDYVTEAGERQTFERKSPFNFGLEYQVNGVLRVGAYYMYGSELGLSAQFSLDPYNSPTGGPTYGGPRPLKDRTPGADWSTEWVSDRGRQSTL
;
A
#
# COMPACT_ATOMS: atom_id res chain seq x y z
N SER A 1 -0.03 0.26 13.89
CA SER A 1 -0.65 1.43 13.23
C SER A 1 -1.91 1.01 12.49
N PHE A 2 -2.88 1.89 12.41
CA PHE A 2 -4.05 1.75 11.57
C PHE A 2 -4.03 2.84 10.51
N ASP A 3 -4.21 2.46 9.27
CA ASP A 3 -4.25 3.37 8.13
C ASP A 3 -5.66 3.33 7.51
N LEU A 4 -6.17 4.48 7.12
CA LEU A 4 -7.42 4.63 6.40
C LEU A 4 -7.14 5.25 5.04
N ARG A 5 -7.70 4.67 3.99
CA ARG A 5 -7.67 5.22 2.65
C ARG A 5 -9.08 5.23 2.07
N TYR A 6 -9.46 6.37 1.53
CA TYR A 6 -10.76 6.54 0.90
C TYR A 6 -10.60 7.13 -0.50
N GLN A 7 -11.22 6.51 -1.48
CA GLN A 7 -11.23 7.00 -2.86
C GLN A 7 -12.34 8.02 -3.02
N LEU A 8 -11.95 9.24 -3.37
CA LEU A 8 -12.86 10.37 -3.59
C LEU A 8 -13.41 10.39 -5.01
N LEU A 9 -12.54 10.07 -5.99
CA LEU A 9 -12.89 10.04 -7.41
C LEU A 9 -12.24 8.82 -8.07
N ASP A 10 -13.00 8.14 -8.91
CA ASP A 10 -12.48 7.08 -9.78
C ASP A 10 -11.70 7.69 -10.95
N GLU A 11 -10.67 6.98 -11.39
CA GLU A 11 -9.95 7.37 -12.61
C GLU A 11 -10.85 7.20 -13.83
N GLY A 12 -11.04 8.29 -14.57
CA GLY A 12 -11.75 8.31 -15.84
C GLY A 12 -10.80 8.54 -17.01
N THR A 13 -11.34 8.66 -18.22
CA THR A 13 -10.54 8.88 -19.43
C THR A 13 -9.66 10.14 -19.33
N TYR A 14 -10.21 11.25 -18.83
CA TYR A 14 -9.51 12.55 -18.72
C TYR A 14 -9.27 13.00 -17.28
N VAL A 15 -9.90 12.34 -16.30
CA VAL A 15 -9.86 12.73 -14.90
C VAL A 15 -8.98 11.75 -14.13
N PRO A 16 -8.06 12.21 -13.27
CA PRO A 16 -7.29 11.32 -12.41
C PRO A 16 -8.17 10.70 -11.32
N GLY A 17 -7.84 9.52 -10.87
CA GLY A 17 -8.35 8.98 -9.62
C GLY A 17 -7.79 9.78 -8.44
N VAL A 18 -8.65 10.15 -7.47
CA VAL A 18 -8.25 10.93 -6.30
C VAL A 18 -8.52 10.14 -5.03
N VAL A 19 -7.53 10.11 -4.16
CA VAL A 19 -7.55 9.39 -2.89
C VAL A 19 -7.16 10.32 -1.76
N ILE A 20 -7.86 10.21 -0.63
CA ILE A 20 -7.46 10.78 0.65
C ILE A 20 -7.01 9.65 1.57
N GLY A 21 -5.93 9.87 2.32
CA GLY A 21 -5.40 8.87 3.24
C GLY A 21 -4.98 9.48 4.57
N LEU A 22 -5.12 8.67 5.60
CA LEU A 22 -4.71 8.93 6.98
C LEU A 22 -3.81 7.77 7.42
N GLN A 23 -2.59 8.05 7.78
CA GLN A 23 -1.62 7.07 8.27
C GLN A 23 -1.50 7.16 9.79
N ASP A 24 -1.33 6.00 10.43
CA ASP A 24 -1.16 5.86 11.88
C ASP A 24 -2.23 6.57 12.72
N ILE A 25 -3.51 6.35 12.35
CA ILE A 25 -4.67 7.01 13.00
C ILE A 25 -4.78 6.61 14.46
N ILE A 26 -4.49 5.35 14.78
CA ILE A 26 -4.54 4.75 16.12
C ILE A 26 -3.18 4.13 16.40
N GLY A 27 -2.25 4.92 16.83
CA GLY A 27 -0.89 4.47 17.10
C GLY A 27 -0.21 5.38 18.10
N THR A 28 1.10 5.40 18.05
CA THR A 28 1.88 6.37 18.83
C THR A 28 1.79 7.77 18.25
N GLY A 29 1.32 7.93 17.00
CA GLY A 29 1.26 9.18 16.26
C GLY A 29 2.61 9.62 15.67
N LEU A 30 3.69 8.90 16.00
CA LEU A 30 5.03 9.18 15.50
C LEU A 30 5.11 9.08 13.97
N MET A 31 4.32 8.15 13.39
CA MET A 31 4.24 7.91 11.96
C MET A 31 3.01 8.56 11.33
N SER A 32 2.32 9.47 12.08
CA SER A 32 1.07 10.02 11.59
C SER A 32 1.32 10.99 10.43
N GLY A 33 0.52 10.81 9.39
CA GLY A 33 0.54 11.65 8.21
C GLY A 33 -0.76 11.55 7.46
N GLU A 34 -1.15 12.63 6.85
CA GLU A 34 -2.33 12.70 6.01
C GLU A 34 -1.91 13.09 4.60
N TYR A 35 -2.67 12.67 3.62
CA TYR A 35 -2.39 13.03 2.24
C TYR A 35 -3.63 13.05 1.36
N ILE A 36 -3.53 13.83 0.29
CA ILE A 36 -4.42 13.77 -0.86
C ILE A 36 -3.53 13.49 -2.08
N ALA A 37 -3.87 12.48 -2.84
CA ALA A 37 -3.12 12.07 -4.01
C ALA A 37 -4.03 11.90 -5.23
N ALA A 38 -3.55 12.36 -6.37
CA ALA A 38 -4.17 12.15 -7.67
C ALA A 38 -3.29 11.22 -8.51
N THR A 39 -3.89 10.20 -9.10
CA THR A 39 -3.19 9.23 -9.94
C THR A 39 -3.83 9.17 -11.32
N LYS A 40 -2.99 9.19 -12.37
CA LYS A 40 -3.43 9.07 -13.75
C LYS A 40 -2.57 8.07 -14.51
N THR A 41 -3.25 7.16 -15.20
CA THR A 41 -2.63 6.18 -16.10
C THR A 41 -2.70 6.68 -17.54
N PHE A 42 -1.58 6.63 -18.25
CA PHE A 42 -1.45 7.03 -19.64
C PHE A 42 -1.10 5.81 -20.49
N GLY A 43 -2.07 5.38 -21.28
CA GLY A 43 -1.98 4.10 -22.00
C GLY A 43 -1.80 2.95 -21.01
N ASP A 44 -1.06 1.91 -21.45
CA ASP A 44 -0.85 0.69 -20.66
C ASP A 44 0.48 0.69 -19.90
N LYS A 45 1.29 1.76 -20.02
CA LYS A 45 2.69 1.74 -19.58
C LYS A 45 3.07 2.78 -18.54
N LEU A 46 2.44 3.92 -18.53
CA LEU A 46 2.84 5.03 -17.67
C LEU A 46 1.75 5.35 -16.66
N LYS A 47 2.11 5.37 -15.38
CA LYS A 47 1.24 5.81 -14.30
C LYS A 47 1.94 6.89 -13.50
N LEU A 48 1.30 8.03 -13.38
CA LEU A 48 1.79 9.18 -12.63
C LEU A 48 0.90 9.40 -11.42
N THR A 49 1.54 9.69 -10.30
CA THR A 49 0.88 10.08 -9.06
C THR A 49 1.49 11.38 -8.57
N ALA A 50 0.68 12.31 -8.14
CA ALA A 50 1.11 13.51 -7.44
C ALA A 50 0.19 13.79 -6.28
N GLY A 51 0.72 14.37 -5.19
CA GLY A 51 -0.07 14.62 -4.00
C GLY A 51 0.53 15.67 -3.10
N LEU A 52 -0.24 15.97 -2.06
CA LEU A 52 0.13 16.84 -0.96
C LEU A 52 0.01 16.05 0.34
N GLY A 53 1.02 16.15 1.19
CA GLY A 53 1.10 15.48 2.47
C GLY A 53 1.21 16.46 3.65
N TRP A 54 0.67 16.05 4.78
CA TRP A 54 0.74 16.73 6.07
C TRP A 54 1.39 15.81 7.10
N GLY A 55 1.72 16.38 8.26
CA GLY A 55 2.39 15.64 9.32
C GLY A 55 3.74 15.13 8.85
N ARG A 56 3.99 13.83 9.01
CA ARG A 56 5.21 13.21 8.52
C ARG A 56 5.44 13.45 7.03
N LEU A 57 4.38 13.35 6.22
CA LEU A 57 4.44 13.58 4.77
C LEU A 57 4.53 15.06 4.37
N GLY A 58 4.46 15.98 5.35
CA GLY A 58 4.67 17.42 5.16
C GLY A 58 6.06 17.91 5.59
N SER A 59 6.95 17.03 6.05
CA SER A 59 8.18 17.41 6.74
C SER A 59 9.32 17.87 5.85
N TYR A 60 9.38 17.45 4.58
CA TYR A 60 10.45 17.82 3.67
C TYR A 60 10.05 18.92 2.69
N LYS A 61 10.76 20.05 2.74
CA LYS A 61 10.56 21.23 1.88
C LYS A 61 9.09 21.62 1.73
N PRO A 62 8.41 21.97 2.83
CA PRO A 62 7.03 22.39 2.76
C PRO A 62 6.86 23.62 1.88
N ILE A 63 5.77 23.66 1.12
CA ILE A 63 5.40 24.79 0.24
C ILE A 63 4.42 25.74 0.93
N GLY A 64 3.92 25.41 2.09
CA GLY A 64 2.96 26.16 2.88
C GLY A 64 2.57 25.42 4.13
N ALA A 65 1.64 25.98 4.90
CA ALA A 65 1.06 25.34 6.07
C ALA A 65 -0.44 25.63 6.15
N PHE A 66 -1.20 24.69 6.72
CA PHE A 66 -2.61 24.86 7.03
C PHE A 66 -2.87 24.70 8.52
N GLY A 67 -3.20 25.80 9.20
CA GLY A 67 -3.38 25.82 10.65
C GLY A 67 -2.10 25.44 11.40
N THR A 68 -2.27 25.14 12.68
CA THR A 68 -1.19 24.66 13.55
C THR A 68 -1.43 23.20 13.89
N ARG A 69 -0.44 22.33 13.66
CA ARG A 69 -0.47 20.94 14.10
C ARG A 69 -0.09 20.91 15.58
N PRO A 70 -0.96 20.36 16.47
CA PRO A 70 -0.61 20.20 17.88
C PRO A 70 0.64 19.33 18.03
N GLU A 71 1.47 19.67 19.02
CA GLU A 71 2.63 18.88 19.37
C GLU A 71 2.24 17.45 19.79
N PHE A 72 3.17 16.55 19.61
CA PHE A 72 3.00 15.16 19.91
C PHE A 72 3.17 14.89 21.41
N ASP A 73 2.19 14.23 22.03
CA ASP A 73 2.26 13.77 23.41
C ASP A 73 2.41 12.24 23.46
N TYR A 74 3.61 11.77 23.75
CA TYR A 74 3.95 10.34 23.82
C TYR A 74 3.16 9.57 24.89
N GLY A 75 2.62 10.25 25.90
CA GLY A 75 1.88 9.64 27.00
C GLY A 75 0.49 9.12 26.64
N LEU A 76 -0.06 9.52 25.49
CA LEU A 76 -1.43 9.19 25.05
C LEU A 76 -1.44 8.30 23.82
N GLY A 77 -0.51 7.36 23.70
CA GLY A 77 -0.52 6.39 22.60
C GLY A 77 -1.82 5.60 22.51
N GLY A 78 -2.24 5.24 21.29
CA GLY A 78 -3.45 4.45 21.05
C GLY A 78 -4.76 5.25 21.00
N THR A 79 -4.71 6.58 21.04
CA THR A 79 -5.90 7.45 20.90
C THR A 79 -6.00 8.07 19.52
N VAL A 80 -7.23 8.20 18.99
CA VAL A 80 -7.49 8.91 17.74
C VAL A 80 -7.39 10.42 17.97
N ARG A 81 -6.50 11.09 17.21
CA ARG A 81 -6.22 12.52 17.38
C ARG A 81 -6.68 13.32 16.16
N THR A 82 -7.98 13.50 16.02
CA THR A 82 -8.57 14.25 14.89
C THR A 82 -8.08 15.70 14.80
N GLY A 83 -7.66 16.29 15.90
CA GLY A 83 -7.11 17.66 15.96
C GLY A 83 -5.81 17.87 15.19
N GLN A 84 -5.10 16.79 14.83
CA GLN A 84 -3.87 16.85 14.03
C GLN A 84 -4.12 16.75 12.53
N TRP A 85 -5.28 16.23 12.12
CA TRP A 85 -5.53 15.88 10.73
C TRP A 85 -5.51 17.10 9.81
N PHE A 86 -4.76 16.99 8.71
CA PHE A 86 -4.58 18.02 7.68
C PHE A 86 -4.14 19.38 8.23
N ARG A 87 -3.31 19.37 9.29
CA ARG A 87 -2.78 20.59 9.90
C ARG A 87 -1.26 20.59 9.90
N GLY A 88 -0.70 21.81 9.94
CA GLY A 88 0.73 22.05 9.87
C GLY A 88 1.25 22.17 8.47
N ASP A 89 2.51 21.87 8.30
CA ASP A 89 3.25 21.99 7.04
C ASP A 89 2.72 21.07 5.96
N ILE A 90 2.73 21.57 4.72
CA ILE A 90 2.25 20.87 3.52
C ILE A 90 3.42 20.72 2.56
N ALA A 91 3.74 19.49 2.17
CA ALA A 91 4.77 19.25 1.16
C ALA A 91 4.23 18.40 0.00
N PRO A 92 4.70 18.66 -1.24
CA PRO A 92 4.33 17.88 -2.40
C PRO A 92 5.13 16.59 -2.45
N PHE A 93 4.51 15.52 -2.92
CA PHE A 93 5.17 14.27 -3.30
C PHE A 93 4.72 13.84 -4.69
N ALA A 94 5.52 13.01 -5.35
CA ALA A 94 5.19 12.51 -6.67
C ALA A 94 5.75 11.10 -6.87
N GLY A 95 5.08 10.32 -7.72
CA GLY A 95 5.49 8.99 -8.10
C GLY A 95 5.28 8.75 -9.60
N LEU A 96 6.16 7.96 -10.17
CA LEU A 96 6.10 7.50 -11.54
C LEU A 96 6.29 5.99 -11.56
N GLU A 97 5.40 5.29 -12.25
CA GLU A 97 5.55 3.88 -12.59
C GLU A 97 5.56 3.77 -14.11
N TYR A 98 6.56 3.11 -14.67
CA TYR A 98 6.69 2.89 -16.10
C TYR A 98 6.95 1.42 -16.42
N GLN A 99 6.07 0.83 -17.22
CA GLN A 99 6.20 -0.54 -17.68
C GLN A 99 7.13 -0.59 -18.90
N ILE A 100 8.38 -0.98 -18.69
CA ILE A 100 9.40 -1.06 -19.74
C ILE A 100 9.07 -2.21 -20.70
N SER A 101 8.70 -3.37 -20.14
CA SER A 101 8.26 -4.56 -20.88
C SER A 101 7.22 -5.32 -20.06
N ASP A 102 6.64 -6.38 -20.61
CA ASP A 102 5.62 -7.20 -19.93
C ASP A 102 6.10 -7.75 -18.56
N LYS A 103 7.41 -7.83 -18.36
CA LYS A 103 8.02 -8.37 -17.14
C LYS A 103 8.82 -7.36 -16.33
N LEU A 104 9.17 -6.22 -16.89
CA LEU A 104 10.05 -5.25 -16.26
C LEU A 104 9.33 -3.92 -16.05
N GLY A 105 9.23 -3.48 -14.81
CA GLY A 105 8.72 -2.18 -14.40
C GLY A 105 9.79 -1.32 -13.76
N PHE A 106 9.74 -0.02 -14.02
CA PHE A 106 10.54 1.01 -13.37
C PHE A 106 9.64 1.88 -12.50
N LYS A 107 10.15 2.26 -11.33
CA LYS A 107 9.48 3.19 -10.40
C LYS A 107 10.43 4.30 -10.02
N ALA A 108 9.91 5.51 -9.93
CA ALA A 108 10.60 6.65 -9.35
C ALA A 108 9.65 7.38 -8.41
N GLU A 109 10.18 7.88 -7.31
CA GLU A 109 9.44 8.60 -6.30
C GLU A 109 10.21 9.84 -5.87
N TYR A 110 9.49 10.94 -5.67
CA TYR A 110 9.92 12.10 -4.91
C TYR A 110 9.18 12.09 -3.58
N SER A 111 9.89 11.85 -2.48
CA SER A 111 9.34 11.73 -1.14
C SER A 111 9.33 13.06 -0.42
N SER A 112 8.18 13.41 0.15
CA SER A 112 7.98 14.57 1.03
C SER A 112 8.22 14.27 2.51
N ASP A 113 8.61 13.03 2.85
CA ASP A 113 9.00 12.64 4.20
C ASP A 113 10.49 12.93 4.41
N ASP A 114 10.82 13.65 5.47
CA ASP A 114 12.21 13.93 5.86
C ASP A 114 12.82 12.83 6.74
N TYR A 115 12.02 11.83 7.11
CA TYR A 115 12.45 10.70 7.95
C TYR A 115 13.15 11.14 9.24
N VAL A 116 12.62 12.20 9.88
CA VAL A 116 13.23 12.86 11.04
C VAL A 116 13.57 11.85 12.15
N THR A 117 12.68 10.92 12.42
CA THR A 117 12.89 9.90 13.45
C THR A 117 13.95 8.87 13.04
N GLU A 118 13.89 8.35 11.84
CA GLU A 118 14.76 7.25 11.39
C GLU A 118 16.15 7.76 11.01
N ALA A 119 16.22 8.79 10.19
CA ALA A 119 17.47 9.33 9.70
C ALA A 119 18.08 10.36 10.67
N GLY A 120 17.24 11.18 11.33
CA GLY A 120 17.70 12.21 12.26
C GLY A 120 18.00 11.67 13.65
N GLU A 121 16.98 11.18 14.36
CA GLU A 121 17.13 10.78 15.78
C GLU A 121 17.80 9.41 15.94
N ARG A 122 17.39 8.41 15.15
CA ARG A 122 17.87 7.03 15.27
C ARG A 122 19.08 6.71 14.40
N GLN A 123 19.38 7.54 13.41
CA GLN A 123 20.52 7.37 12.50
C GLN A 123 20.58 5.97 11.85
N THR A 124 19.40 5.42 11.50
CA THR A 124 19.31 4.10 10.89
C THR A 124 19.79 4.09 9.45
N PHE A 125 19.68 5.23 8.76
CA PHE A 125 20.22 5.47 7.42
C PHE A 125 20.49 6.97 7.22
N GLU A 126 21.24 7.31 6.18
CA GLU A 126 21.53 8.71 5.83
C GLU A 126 20.68 9.15 4.65
N ARG A 127 19.79 10.12 4.87
CA ARG A 127 18.96 10.68 3.80
C ARG A 127 19.74 11.74 3.01
N LYS A 128 20.29 11.35 1.84
CA LYS A 128 21.02 12.26 0.93
C LYS A 128 20.17 12.82 -0.20
N SER A 129 19.05 12.14 -0.51
CA SER A 129 18.17 12.49 -1.62
C SER A 129 16.70 12.26 -1.28
N PRO A 130 15.78 13.12 -1.78
CA PRO A 130 14.34 12.85 -1.73
C PRO A 130 13.88 11.86 -2.81
N PHE A 131 14.76 11.49 -3.75
CA PHE A 131 14.41 10.60 -4.84
C PHE A 131 14.74 9.15 -4.51
N ASN A 132 13.76 8.28 -4.80
CA ASN A 132 13.88 6.85 -4.71
C ASN A 132 13.62 6.25 -6.09
N PHE A 133 14.34 5.18 -6.42
CA PHE A 133 14.21 4.48 -7.71
C PHE A 133 14.08 2.99 -7.47
N GLY A 134 13.29 2.32 -8.31
CA GLY A 134 13.08 0.89 -8.23
C GLY A 134 12.98 0.25 -9.61
N LEU A 135 13.49 -0.96 -9.71
CA LEU A 135 13.26 -1.86 -10.83
C LEU A 135 12.62 -3.14 -10.29
N GLU A 136 11.52 -3.54 -10.89
CA GLU A 136 10.81 -4.77 -10.54
C GLU A 136 10.74 -5.69 -11.75
N TYR A 137 11.13 -6.95 -11.57
CA TYR A 137 11.10 -7.95 -12.61
C TYR A 137 10.21 -9.14 -12.22
N GLN A 138 9.22 -9.44 -13.06
CA GLN A 138 8.36 -10.60 -12.95
C GLN A 138 9.06 -11.81 -13.53
N VAL A 139 9.63 -12.66 -12.67
CA VAL A 139 10.33 -13.87 -13.08
C VAL A 139 9.36 -14.87 -13.72
N ASN A 140 8.24 -15.11 -13.04
CA ASN A 140 7.14 -15.97 -13.49
C ASN A 140 5.81 -15.53 -12.83
N GLY A 141 4.75 -16.27 -13.00
CA GLY A 141 3.44 -15.95 -12.43
C GLY A 141 3.40 -15.89 -10.88
N VAL A 142 4.42 -16.42 -10.21
CA VAL A 142 4.49 -16.54 -8.75
C VAL A 142 5.51 -15.60 -8.13
N LEU A 143 6.66 -15.41 -8.77
CA LEU A 143 7.82 -14.71 -8.20
C LEU A 143 8.06 -13.38 -8.92
N ARG A 144 8.10 -12.30 -8.12
CA ARG A 144 8.57 -10.98 -8.52
C ARG A 144 9.79 -10.62 -7.67
N VAL A 145 10.82 -10.10 -8.30
CA VAL A 145 12.01 -9.58 -7.63
C VAL A 145 12.15 -8.09 -7.90
N GLY A 146 12.69 -7.36 -6.93
CA GLY A 146 12.90 -5.92 -7.04
C GLY A 146 14.27 -5.52 -6.52
N ALA A 147 14.82 -4.47 -7.14
CA ALA A 147 16.02 -3.78 -6.69
C ALA A 147 15.69 -2.29 -6.57
N TYR A 148 16.10 -1.67 -5.45
CA TYR A 148 15.75 -0.30 -5.13
C TYR A 148 16.99 0.47 -4.72
N TYR A 149 17.06 1.73 -5.15
CA TYR A 149 17.99 2.72 -4.63
C TYR A 149 17.19 3.82 -3.92
N MET A 150 17.38 3.93 -2.62
CA MET A 150 16.54 4.76 -1.76
C MET A 150 17.39 5.76 -0.99
N TYR A 151 16.78 6.92 -0.71
CA TYR A 151 17.34 7.98 0.13
C TYR A 151 18.68 8.57 -0.38
N GLY A 152 19.17 8.15 -1.55
CA GLY A 152 20.48 8.53 -2.07
C GLY A 152 21.67 7.82 -1.39
N SER A 153 21.41 6.82 -0.55
CA SER A 153 22.42 6.12 0.24
C SER A 153 22.21 4.60 0.32
N GLU A 154 20.96 4.13 0.21
CA GLU A 154 20.61 2.77 0.52
C GLU A 154 20.27 1.94 -0.73
N LEU A 155 20.69 0.69 -0.74
CA LEU A 155 20.29 -0.31 -1.72
C LEU A 155 19.38 -1.35 -1.06
N GLY A 156 18.24 -1.61 -1.67
CA GLY A 156 17.27 -2.60 -1.22
C GLY A 156 17.02 -3.67 -2.26
N LEU A 157 16.77 -4.88 -1.81
CA LEU A 157 16.30 -5.98 -2.63
C LEU A 157 15.01 -6.53 -2.07
N SER A 158 14.08 -6.93 -2.93
CA SER A 158 12.84 -7.60 -2.53
C SER A 158 12.59 -8.85 -3.33
N ALA A 159 11.93 -9.82 -2.72
CA ALA A 159 11.34 -10.96 -3.39
C ALA A 159 9.90 -11.11 -2.90
N GLN A 160 8.95 -11.09 -3.81
CA GLN A 160 7.54 -11.22 -3.53
C GLN A 160 7.00 -12.49 -4.17
N PHE A 161 6.35 -13.32 -3.35
CA PHE A 161 5.68 -14.52 -3.81
C PHE A 161 4.17 -14.28 -3.79
N SER A 162 3.53 -14.43 -4.97
CA SER A 162 2.07 -14.41 -5.09
C SER A 162 1.56 -15.85 -5.11
N LEU A 163 0.85 -16.22 -4.08
CA LEU A 163 0.20 -17.54 -4.00
C LEU A 163 -1.26 -17.36 -4.38
N ASP A 164 -1.68 -18.02 -5.46
CA ASP A 164 -3.09 -18.11 -5.82
C ASP A 164 -3.65 -19.41 -5.21
N PRO A 165 -4.53 -19.32 -4.19
CA PRO A 165 -5.09 -20.51 -3.56
C PRO A 165 -5.96 -21.35 -4.51
N TYR A 166 -6.42 -20.77 -5.64
CA TYR A 166 -7.23 -21.47 -6.64
C TYR A 166 -6.40 -22.12 -7.75
N ASN A 167 -5.18 -21.62 -7.99
CA ASN A 167 -4.27 -22.14 -9.01
C ASN A 167 -2.90 -22.40 -8.38
N SER A 168 -2.76 -23.51 -7.66
CA SER A 168 -1.48 -23.90 -7.08
C SER A 168 -0.45 -24.14 -8.21
N PRO A 169 0.66 -23.39 -8.27
CA PRO A 169 1.69 -23.55 -9.30
C PRO A 169 2.56 -24.81 -9.12
N THR A 170 2.48 -25.43 -7.98
CA THR A 170 3.14 -26.73 -7.68
C THR A 170 2.04 -27.76 -7.48
N GLY A 171 2.14 -28.89 -8.19
CA GLY A 171 1.23 -30.01 -8.05
C GLY A 171 1.23 -30.58 -6.62
N GLY A 172 0.70 -29.77 -5.68
CA GLY A 172 0.31 -30.21 -4.36
C GLY A 172 -0.87 -31.19 -4.51
N PRO A 173 -1.22 -31.92 -3.45
CA PRO A 173 -2.36 -32.84 -3.49
C PRO A 173 -3.58 -32.04 -3.97
N THR A 174 -4.15 -32.50 -5.07
CA THR A 174 -5.34 -31.95 -5.73
C THR A 174 -6.61 -32.14 -4.88
N TYR A 175 -6.56 -31.79 -3.64
CA TYR A 175 -7.78 -31.55 -2.87
C TYR A 175 -8.29 -30.19 -3.35
N GLY A 176 -9.36 -30.21 -4.13
CA GLY A 176 -10.04 -29.00 -4.57
C GLY A 176 -10.20 -28.04 -3.41
N GLY A 177 -9.95 -26.76 -3.62
CA GLY A 177 -10.16 -25.73 -2.60
C GLY A 177 -11.55 -25.87 -1.96
N PRO A 178 -11.80 -25.26 -0.80
CA PRO A 178 -13.09 -25.32 -0.16
C PRO A 178 -14.16 -24.96 -1.18
N ARG A 179 -15.10 -25.87 -1.38
CA ARG A 179 -16.18 -25.67 -2.35
C ARG A 179 -16.90 -24.38 -2.00
N PRO A 180 -17.20 -23.51 -2.99
CA PRO A 180 -17.99 -22.32 -2.72
C PRO A 180 -19.30 -22.75 -2.01
N LEU A 181 -19.66 -21.99 -1.00
CA LEU A 181 -20.92 -22.20 -0.28
C LEU A 181 -22.05 -22.15 -1.33
N LYS A 182 -22.74 -23.26 -1.51
CA LYS A 182 -23.92 -23.30 -2.38
C LYS A 182 -25.00 -22.41 -1.75
N ASP A 183 -25.63 -21.58 -2.59
CA ASP A 183 -26.82 -20.84 -2.17
C ASP A 183 -27.86 -21.84 -1.63
N ARG A 184 -28.40 -21.51 -0.48
CA ARG A 184 -29.42 -22.34 0.18
C ARG A 184 -30.66 -22.42 -0.71
N THR A 185 -30.97 -23.60 -1.18
CA THR A 185 -32.27 -23.83 -1.81
C THR A 185 -33.32 -23.82 -0.69
N PRO A 186 -34.33 -22.92 -0.73
CA PRO A 186 -35.37 -22.91 0.30
C PRO A 186 -36.06 -24.27 0.37
N GLY A 187 -36.07 -24.87 1.57
CA GLY A 187 -36.72 -26.18 1.83
C GLY A 187 -35.82 -27.40 1.64
N ALA A 188 -34.56 -27.27 1.29
CA ALA A 188 -33.63 -28.41 1.28
C ALA A 188 -33.19 -28.76 2.71
N ASP A 189 -33.27 -30.04 3.08
CA ASP A 189 -32.70 -30.53 4.34
C ASP A 189 -31.18 -30.66 4.21
N TRP A 190 -30.47 -29.59 4.57
CA TRP A 190 -29.03 -29.49 4.50
C TRP A 190 -28.26 -30.50 5.38
N SER A 191 -28.91 -31.07 6.38
CA SER A 191 -28.30 -32.08 7.26
C SER A 191 -28.04 -33.37 6.52
N THR A 192 -28.98 -33.78 5.66
CA THR A 192 -28.88 -34.99 4.83
C THR A 192 -27.88 -34.84 3.70
N GLU A 193 -27.77 -33.64 3.12
CA GLU A 193 -26.80 -33.33 2.04
C GLU A 193 -25.36 -33.34 2.58
N TRP A 194 -25.16 -32.84 3.78
CA TRP A 194 -23.87 -32.82 4.46
C TRP A 194 -23.33 -34.22 4.82
N VAL A 195 -24.20 -35.12 5.24
CA VAL A 195 -23.87 -36.52 5.58
C VAL A 195 -23.54 -37.31 4.30
N SER A 196 -24.26 -37.07 3.18
CA SER A 196 -24.00 -37.74 1.92
C SER A 196 -22.68 -37.35 1.27
N ASP A 197 -22.25 -36.10 1.43
CA ASP A 197 -20.95 -35.63 0.89
C ASP A 197 -19.76 -36.16 1.71
N ARG A 198 -19.90 -36.34 3.05
CA ARG A 198 -18.87 -36.98 3.86
C ARG A 198 -18.74 -38.48 3.54
N GLY A 199 -19.84 -39.16 3.28
CA GLY A 199 -19.82 -40.58 2.92
C GLY A 199 -19.12 -40.86 1.60
N ARG A 200 -19.09 -39.89 0.64
CA ARG A 200 -18.36 -40.02 -0.63
C ARG A 200 -16.86 -39.72 -0.53
N GLN A 201 -16.44 -38.98 0.47
CA GLN A 201 -15.01 -38.67 0.69
C GLN A 201 -14.27 -39.76 1.47
N SER A 202 -14.96 -40.67 2.13
CA SER A 202 -14.35 -41.78 2.90
C SER A 202 -14.17 -43.06 2.10
N THR A 203 -14.53 -43.08 0.80
CA THR A 203 -14.46 -44.27 -0.08
C THR A 203 -13.47 -44.13 -1.26
N LEU A 204 -12.54 -43.18 -1.17
CA LEU A 204 -11.45 -43.04 -2.16
C LEU A 204 -10.08 -43.24 -1.45
#